data_9f743844207e223e0d1bbe201e3dab46
#
_entry.id   9f743844207e223e0d1bbe201e3dab46
#
_cell.length_a   1.000
_cell.length_b   1.000
_cell.length_c   1.000
_cell.angle_alpha   90.00
_cell.angle_beta   90.00
_cell.angle_gamma   90.00
#
_symmetry.space_group_name_H-M   'P 1'
#
loop_
_entity.id
_entity.type
_entity.pdbx_description
1 polymer ?
#
loop_
_entity_poly.entity_id
_entity_poly.type
_entity_poly.pdbx_seq_one_letter_code
_entity_poly.pdbx_strand_id
1 'polypeptide(L)'
;MRPIRGLLAGCVLLTVAACSDGGTSAHPSAPAGSRADALIVSIEEVRRIANYEELTAHSHADLRQPPPGDTNAPAPCRAAGISDVTFGTGWSEFRSAGYHGITDDLKPGGPAMIQTVSQAVAVYPDSSTARGVLHQLDTTLQACAALGDPRYDFTLDRPDSATLRINARAWSHVYREKSSVLMSVGVLGLEPADQIARAILQTATERID
;
A
#
# COMPACT_ATOMS: atom_id res chain seq x y z
N MET A 1 -76.26 22.70 -8.07
CA MET A 1 -77.03 22.80 -6.82
C MET A 1 -76.09 22.97 -5.64
N ARG A 2 -76.19 24.09 -4.94
CA ARG A 2 -75.62 24.37 -3.62
C ARG A 2 -76.43 23.60 -2.55
N PRO A 3 -76.01 23.46 -1.27
CA PRO A 3 -75.29 24.39 -0.39
C PRO A 3 -74.26 23.76 0.62
N ILE A 4 -73.39 24.49 1.24
CA ILE A 4 -73.35 25.38 2.42
C ILE A 4 -72.91 24.73 3.74
N ARG A 5 -71.90 25.35 4.32
CA ARG A 5 -71.58 25.71 5.71
C ARG A 5 -71.01 24.68 6.72
N GLY A 6 -69.98 25.15 7.40
CA GLY A 6 -69.61 24.78 8.75
C GLY A 6 -68.23 25.26 9.17
N LEU A 7 -68.16 26.53 9.62
CA LEU A 7 -67.04 27.12 10.38
C LEU A 7 -67.05 26.54 11.81
N LEU A 8 -65.90 26.17 12.35
CA LEU A 8 -65.64 26.26 13.78
C LEU A 8 -64.14 26.52 14.00
N ALA A 9 -63.89 27.68 14.62
CA ALA A 9 -62.59 28.10 15.08
C ALA A 9 -62.26 27.43 16.42
N GLY A 10 -61.04 26.92 16.56
CA GLY A 10 -60.47 26.45 17.81
C GLY A 10 -59.06 26.97 17.99
N CYS A 11 -58.90 28.02 18.80
CA CYS A 11 -57.60 28.50 19.28
C CYS A 11 -57.02 27.47 20.26
N VAL A 12 -55.87 26.93 19.96
CA VAL A 12 -55.04 26.20 20.94
C VAL A 12 -53.79 27.00 21.16
N LEU A 13 -53.65 27.48 22.38
CA LEU A 13 -52.43 28.11 22.91
C LEU A 13 -51.32 27.06 23.02
N LEU A 14 -50.28 27.24 22.25
CA LEU A 14 -49.06 26.45 22.38
C LEU A 14 -48.08 27.22 23.31
N THR A 15 -47.89 26.67 24.51
CA THR A 15 -46.80 27.03 25.43
C THR A 15 -45.50 26.46 24.89
N VAL A 16 -44.59 27.36 24.53
CA VAL A 16 -43.22 27.01 24.11
C VAL A 16 -42.39 26.77 25.37
N ALA A 17 -42.12 25.52 25.70
CA ALA A 17 -41.09 25.14 26.65
C ALA A 17 -39.74 25.11 25.92
N ALA A 18 -38.87 26.07 26.22
CA ALA A 18 -37.48 26.08 25.76
C ALA A 18 -36.67 25.09 26.61
N CYS A 19 -36.45 23.90 26.11
CA CYS A 19 -35.39 23.01 26.60
C CYS A 19 -34.07 23.36 25.90
N SER A 20 -33.17 24.01 26.65
CA SER A 20 -31.77 24.17 26.23
C SER A 20 -31.07 22.83 26.42
N ASP A 21 -31.09 21.95 25.42
CA ASP A 21 -30.19 20.83 25.34
C ASP A 21 -28.86 21.33 24.78
N GLY A 22 -27.85 21.35 25.67
CA GLY A 22 -26.44 21.50 25.29
C GLY A 22 -26.00 20.34 24.43
N GLY A 23 -26.30 20.39 23.13
CA GLY A 23 -25.81 19.45 22.15
C GLY A 23 -24.31 19.60 22.02
N THR A 24 -23.56 18.74 22.70
CA THR A 24 -22.16 18.50 22.37
C THR A 24 -22.14 18.01 20.92
N SER A 25 -21.73 18.86 20.01
CA SER A 25 -21.48 18.48 18.61
C SER A 25 -20.39 17.45 18.62
N ALA A 26 -20.78 16.17 18.62
CA ALA A 26 -19.87 15.09 18.31
C ALA A 26 -19.35 15.37 16.88
N HIS A 27 -18.11 15.82 16.75
CA HIS A 27 -17.41 15.79 15.49
C HIS A 27 -17.49 14.36 14.97
N PRO A 28 -17.95 14.13 13.73
CA PRO A 28 -17.85 12.80 13.15
C PRO A 28 -16.37 12.43 13.19
N SER A 29 -16.02 11.45 14.02
CA SER A 29 -14.69 10.83 13.97
C SER A 29 -14.48 10.38 12.53
N ALA A 30 -13.39 10.86 11.90
CA ALA A 30 -12.98 10.35 10.61
C ALA A 30 -12.99 8.82 10.70
N PRO A 31 -13.46 8.09 9.67
CA PRO A 31 -13.45 6.64 9.70
C PRO A 31 -12.04 6.20 10.04
N ALA A 32 -11.91 5.39 11.09
CA ALA A 32 -10.63 4.80 11.48
C ALA A 32 -10.02 4.18 10.22
N GLY A 33 -8.85 4.66 9.80
CA GLY A 33 -8.15 4.13 8.64
C GLY A 33 -7.99 2.62 8.81
N SER A 34 -8.01 1.88 7.70
CA SER A 34 -7.82 0.43 7.76
C SER A 34 -6.44 0.09 8.38
N ARG A 35 -6.28 -1.12 8.91
CA ARG A 35 -4.99 -1.59 9.43
C ARG A 35 -3.91 -1.48 8.35
N ALA A 36 -4.24 -1.83 7.10
CA ALA A 36 -3.31 -1.71 5.98
C ALA A 36 -2.90 -0.26 5.70
N ASP A 37 -3.82 0.73 5.84
CA ASP A 37 -3.47 2.15 5.69
C ASP A 37 -2.46 2.63 6.74
N ALA A 38 -2.62 2.20 7.99
CA ALA A 38 -1.74 2.61 9.08
C ALA A 38 -0.29 2.10 8.92
N LEU A 39 -0.08 1.05 8.11
CA LEU A 39 1.23 0.45 7.86
C LEU A 39 1.97 1.06 6.66
N ILE A 40 1.31 1.83 5.81
CA ILE A 40 1.99 2.56 4.73
C ILE A 40 2.83 3.68 5.33
N VAL A 41 4.11 3.70 4.98
CA VAL A 41 5.04 4.77 5.38
C VAL A 41 4.75 6.02 4.54
N SER A 42 4.59 7.17 5.19
CA SER A 42 4.24 8.42 4.51
C SER A 42 5.33 8.89 3.55
N ILE A 43 4.96 9.72 2.58
CA ILE A 43 5.93 10.26 1.61
C ILE A 43 7.04 11.08 2.30
N GLU A 44 6.70 11.79 3.38
CA GLU A 44 7.65 12.60 4.14
C GLU A 44 8.69 11.71 4.84
N GLU A 45 8.25 10.58 5.40
CA GLU A 45 9.15 9.60 6.00
C GLU A 45 10.02 8.92 4.93
N VAL A 46 9.43 8.57 3.78
CA VAL A 46 10.16 7.95 2.67
C VAL A 46 11.21 8.90 2.11
N ARG A 47 10.90 10.20 1.91
CA ARG A 47 11.87 11.22 1.49
C ARG A 47 13.06 11.29 2.46
N ARG A 48 12.78 11.32 3.75
CA ARG A 48 13.81 11.36 4.78
C ARG A 48 14.68 10.09 4.79
N ILE A 49 14.07 8.90 4.67
CA ILE A 49 14.79 7.62 4.63
C ILE A 49 15.64 7.50 3.37
N ALA A 50 15.09 7.89 2.23
CA ALA A 50 15.78 7.86 0.94
C ALA A 50 16.79 8.99 0.75
N ASN A 51 16.77 10.01 1.64
CA ASN A 51 17.51 11.25 1.48
C ASN A 51 17.27 11.89 0.09
N TYR A 52 16.00 11.91 -0.34
CA TYR A 52 15.60 12.41 -1.64
C TYR A 52 14.23 13.11 -1.55
N GLU A 53 14.27 14.46 -1.57
CA GLU A 53 13.09 15.32 -1.32
C GLU A 53 12.13 15.41 -2.52
N GLU A 54 12.61 15.10 -3.71
CA GLU A 54 11.85 15.28 -4.95
C GLU A 54 10.84 14.17 -5.25
N LEU A 55 10.75 13.16 -4.38
CA LEU A 55 9.70 12.14 -4.52
C LEU A 55 8.33 12.77 -4.44
N THR A 56 7.45 12.41 -5.38
CA THR A 56 6.05 12.80 -5.42
C THR A 56 5.15 11.57 -5.41
N ALA A 57 3.93 11.72 -4.90
CA ALA A 57 3.00 10.61 -4.86
C ALA A 57 2.56 10.19 -6.27
N HIS A 58 2.58 8.89 -6.54
CA HIS A 58 2.12 8.30 -7.78
C HIS A 58 0.68 7.81 -7.62
N SER A 59 -0.29 8.57 -8.14
CA SER A 59 -1.72 8.32 -7.92
C SER A 59 -2.19 6.92 -8.39
N HIS A 60 -1.60 6.39 -9.46
CA HIS A 60 -1.92 5.06 -9.99
C HIS A 60 -1.36 3.91 -9.14
N ALA A 61 -0.51 4.19 -8.15
CA ALA A 61 -0.01 3.20 -7.21
C ALA A 61 -0.79 3.17 -5.88
N ASP A 62 -1.77 4.07 -5.72
CA ASP A 62 -2.68 4.12 -4.59
C ASP A 62 -3.84 3.14 -4.82
N LEU A 63 -3.63 1.86 -4.45
CA LEU A 63 -4.57 0.78 -4.75
C LEU A 63 -5.11 0.13 -3.47
N ARG A 64 -6.34 -0.40 -3.58
CA ARG A 64 -7.03 -1.16 -2.53
C ARG A 64 -7.11 -2.67 -2.85
N GLN A 65 -6.47 -3.08 -3.94
CA GLN A 65 -6.29 -4.47 -4.34
C GLN A 65 -4.98 -4.60 -5.12
N PRO A 66 -4.32 -5.77 -5.09
CA PRO A 66 -3.13 -5.97 -5.89
C PRO A 66 -3.43 -5.79 -7.37
N PRO A 67 -2.57 -5.10 -8.12
CA PRO A 67 -2.72 -5.03 -9.58
C PRO A 67 -2.46 -6.40 -10.21
N PRO A 68 -3.00 -6.68 -11.40
CA PRO A 68 -2.66 -7.90 -12.12
C PRO A 68 -1.15 -7.92 -12.44
N GLY A 69 -0.54 -9.10 -12.36
CA GLY A 69 0.84 -9.29 -12.77
C GLY A 69 1.04 -8.96 -14.26
N ASP A 70 2.22 -8.47 -14.62
CA ASP A 70 2.55 -8.14 -16.01
C ASP A 70 2.42 -9.37 -16.91
N THR A 71 1.45 -9.34 -17.82
CA THR A 71 1.20 -10.45 -18.75
C THR A 71 2.32 -10.68 -19.77
N ASN A 72 3.21 -9.68 -19.98
CA ASN A 72 4.38 -9.80 -20.83
C ASN A 72 5.58 -10.44 -20.10
N ALA A 73 5.52 -10.55 -18.78
CA ALA A 73 6.51 -11.25 -18.00
C ALA A 73 6.31 -12.76 -18.09
N PRO A 74 7.40 -13.57 -18.05
CA PRO A 74 7.29 -15.00 -17.81
C PRO A 74 6.45 -15.30 -16.57
N ALA A 75 5.63 -16.34 -16.61
CA ALA A 75 4.64 -16.60 -15.56
C ALA A 75 5.18 -16.50 -14.12
N PRO A 76 6.31 -17.12 -13.73
CA PRO A 76 6.83 -17.01 -12.38
C PRO A 76 7.38 -15.60 -12.07
N CYS A 77 7.82 -14.84 -13.08
CA CYS A 77 8.38 -13.50 -12.87
C CYS A 77 7.33 -12.42 -12.63
N ARG A 78 6.04 -12.72 -12.84
CA ARG A 78 4.93 -11.81 -12.50
C ARG A 78 4.83 -11.53 -11.01
N ALA A 79 5.47 -12.34 -10.18
CA ALA A 79 5.54 -12.15 -8.73
C ALA A 79 6.67 -11.19 -8.28
N ALA A 80 7.57 -10.79 -9.20
CA ALA A 80 8.66 -9.89 -8.86
C ALA A 80 8.15 -8.44 -8.80
N GLY A 81 7.77 -7.99 -7.59
CA GLY A 81 7.18 -6.67 -7.36
C GLY A 81 5.85 -6.75 -6.63
N ILE A 82 4.96 -5.80 -6.91
CA ILE A 82 3.60 -5.74 -6.33
C ILE A 82 2.61 -6.22 -7.38
N SER A 83 2.00 -7.39 -7.15
CA SER A 83 1.01 -7.97 -8.05
C SER A 83 0.04 -8.90 -7.32
N ASP A 84 -1.01 -9.33 -7.99
CA ASP A 84 -1.92 -10.38 -7.53
C ASP A 84 -1.20 -11.73 -7.34
N VAL A 85 -0.16 -12.01 -8.11
CA VAL A 85 0.68 -13.22 -7.95
C VAL A 85 1.52 -13.12 -6.67
N THR A 86 1.96 -11.91 -6.30
CA THR A 86 2.76 -11.66 -5.09
C THR A 86 1.95 -11.88 -3.82
N PHE A 87 0.72 -11.35 -3.79
CA PHE A 87 -0.13 -11.35 -2.60
C PHE A 87 -1.16 -12.49 -2.60
N GLY A 88 -1.33 -13.18 -3.71
CA GLY A 88 -2.30 -14.27 -3.82
C GLY A 88 -3.73 -13.84 -3.50
N THR A 89 -4.47 -14.72 -2.86
CA THR A 89 -5.86 -14.51 -2.45
C THR A 89 -6.02 -14.65 -0.93
N GLY A 90 -7.22 -14.33 -0.40
CA GLY A 90 -7.56 -14.54 1.01
C GLY A 90 -7.13 -13.41 1.95
N TRP A 91 -6.57 -12.33 1.46
CA TRP A 91 -6.37 -11.10 2.24
C TRP A 91 -7.73 -10.43 2.53
N SER A 92 -7.87 -9.83 3.71
CA SER A 92 -9.04 -9.07 4.14
C SER A 92 -8.91 -7.58 3.84
N GLU A 93 -7.67 -7.08 3.85
CA GLU A 93 -7.34 -5.70 3.54
C GLU A 93 -6.09 -5.67 2.66
N PHE A 94 -6.08 -4.74 1.72
CA PHE A 94 -4.90 -4.44 0.90
C PHE A 94 -4.74 -2.94 0.73
N ARG A 95 -3.50 -2.51 0.75
CA ARG A 95 -3.13 -1.13 0.48
C ARG A 95 -1.78 -1.09 -0.24
N SER A 96 -1.69 -0.27 -1.30
CA SER A 96 -0.39 0.09 -1.87
C SER A 96 -0.22 1.60 -1.95
N ALA A 97 1.03 2.04 -2.02
CA ALA A 97 1.42 3.40 -2.31
C ALA A 97 2.71 3.39 -3.13
N GLY A 98 2.86 4.37 -3.99
CA GLY A 98 4.06 4.56 -4.78
C GLY A 98 4.47 6.02 -4.80
N TYR A 99 5.78 6.23 -4.87
CA TYR A 99 6.40 7.54 -4.97
C TYR A 99 7.40 7.51 -6.11
N HIS A 100 7.46 8.57 -6.88
CA HIS A 100 8.40 8.68 -7.99
C HIS A 100 9.09 10.04 -7.99
N GLY A 101 10.30 10.07 -8.52
CA GLY A 101 11.07 11.27 -8.83
C GLY A 101 11.75 11.09 -10.17
N ILE A 102 12.21 12.19 -10.72
CA ILE A 102 12.98 12.23 -11.96
C ILE A 102 14.22 13.05 -11.69
N THR A 103 15.41 12.50 -11.95
CA THR A 103 16.63 13.31 -11.87
C THR A 103 16.76 14.18 -13.11
N ASP A 104 16.96 15.48 -12.87
CA ASP A 104 17.29 16.45 -13.92
C ASP A 104 18.77 16.38 -14.36
N ASP A 105 19.58 15.50 -13.79
CA ASP A 105 20.98 15.25 -14.14
C ASP A 105 21.12 14.57 -15.51
N LEU A 106 20.42 15.12 -16.49
CA LEU A 106 20.48 14.68 -17.86
C LEU A 106 21.75 15.27 -18.50
N LYS A 107 22.72 14.41 -18.79
CA LYS A 107 23.64 14.75 -19.88
C LYS A 107 22.78 15.05 -21.11
N PRO A 108 23.03 16.13 -21.86
CA PRO A 108 22.27 16.44 -23.06
C PRO A 108 22.10 15.19 -23.94
N GLY A 109 20.83 14.74 -24.14
CA GLY A 109 20.50 13.53 -24.90
C GLY A 109 20.54 12.21 -24.10
N GLY A 110 20.77 12.23 -22.78
CA GLY A 110 20.67 11.05 -21.92
C GLY A 110 19.21 10.74 -21.54
N PRO A 111 18.88 9.47 -21.23
CA PRO A 111 17.57 9.11 -20.72
C PRO A 111 17.37 9.66 -19.30
N ALA A 112 16.16 10.15 -18.99
CA ALA A 112 15.79 10.51 -17.64
C ALA A 112 15.90 9.28 -16.72
N MET A 113 16.55 9.44 -15.56
CA MET A 113 16.58 8.40 -14.54
C MET A 113 15.29 8.52 -13.72
N ILE A 114 14.51 7.46 -13.68
CA ILE A 114 13.29 7.38 -12.87
C ILE A 114 13.67 6.77 -11.54
N GLN A 115 13.40 7.49 -10.45
CA GLN A 115 13.46 6.97 -9.09
C GLN A 115 12.07 6.55 -8.67
N THR A 116 11.95 5.37 -8.08
CA THR A 116 10.66 4.89 -7.60
C THR A 116 10.81 4.19 -6.26
N VAL A 117 9.89 4.49 -5.35
CA VAL A 117 9.64 3.71 -4.15
C VAL A 117 8.22 3.20 -4.21
N SER A 118 8.03 1.91 -4.06
CA SER A 118 6.72 1.26 -4.01
C SER A 118 6.56 0.51 -2.70
N GLN A 119 5.37 0.54 -2.11
CA GLN A 119 5.04 -0.23 -0.91
C GLN A 119 3.66 -0.85 -1.08
N ALA A 120 3.49 -2.03 -0.50
CA ALA A 120 2.18 -2.66 -0.38
C ALA A 120 2.08 -3.47 0.91
N VAL A 121 0.86 -3.55 1.42
CA VAL A 121 0.50 -4.26 2.65
C VAL A 121 -0.75 -5.07 2.37
N ALA A 122 -0.73 -6.35 2.70
CA ALA A 122 -1.89 -7.22 2.74
C ALA A 122 -2.07 -7.79 4.14
N VAL A 123 -3.31 -7.72 4.66
CA VAL A 123 -3.69 -8.29 5.96
C VAL A 123 -4.47 -9.57 5.71
N TYR A 124 -4.04 -10.68 6.32
CA TYR A 124 -4.68 -11.98 6.21
C TYR A 124 -5.46 -12.34 7.48
N PRO A 125 -6.34 -13.35 7.44
CA PRO A 125 -7.09 -13.78 8.62
C PRO A 125 -6.19 -14.22 9.78
N ASP A 126 -5.04 -14.82 9.48
CA ASP A 126 -4.09 -15.32 10.48
C ASP A 126 -2.65 -15.36 9.93
N SER A 127 -1.70 -15.60 10.84
CA SER A 127 -0.27 -15.65 10.51
C SER A 127 0.13 -16.87 9.69
N SER A 128 -0.61 -17.97 9.78
CA SER A 128 -0.31 -19.17 8.98
C SER A 128 -0.62 -18.93 7.52
N THR A 129 -1.69 -18.22 7.22
CA THR A 129 -2.07 -17.80 5.86
C THR A 129 -1.03 -16.84 5.28
N ALA A 130 -0.65 -15.79 6.02
CA ALA A 130 0.37 -14.83 5.57
C ALA A 130 1.72 -15.52 5.27
N ARG A 131 2.14 -16.44 6.15
CA ARG A 131 3.37 -17.23 5.96
C ARG A 131 3.27 -18.17 4.76
N GLY A 132 2.12 -18.79 4.54
CA GLY A 132 1.87 -19.64 3.37
C GLY A 132 2.03 -18.86 2.06
N VAL A 133 1.53 -17.61 2.01
CA VAL A 133 1.70 -16.73 0.85
C VAL A 133 3.17 -16.37 0.64
N LEU A 134 3.91 -16.01 1.70
CA LEU A 134 5.35 -15.73 1.60
C LEU A 134 6.13 -16.95 1.08
N HIS A 135 5.81 -18.15 1.55
CA HIS A 135 6.44 -19.38 1.07
C HIS A 135 6.13 -19.66 -0.41
N GLN A 136 4.89 -19.44 -0.85
CA GLN A 136 4.52 -19.57 -2.25
C GLN A 136 5.24 -18.54 -3.11
N LEU A 137 5.35 -17.29 -2.64
CA LEU A 137 6.13 -16.24 -3.29
C LEU A 137 7.59 -16.64 -3.44
N ASP A 138 8.21 -17.18 -2.40
CA ASP A 138 9.59 -17.66 -2.44
C ASP A 138 9.79 -18.72 -3.54
N THR A 139 8.93 -19.73 -3.59
CA THR A 139 8.97 -20.77 -4.63
C THR A 139 8.85 -20.17 -6.03
N THR A 140 7.94 -19.21 -6.19
CA THR A 140 7.68 -18.54 -7.47
C THR A 140 8.87 -17.69 -7.92
N LEU A 141 9.50 -16.95 -7.00
CA LEU A 141 10.68 -16.14 -7.29
C LEU A 141 11.91 -16.99 -7.61
N GLN A 142 12.08 -18.15 -6.96
CA GLN A 142 13.11 -19.12 -7.34
C GLN A 142 12.91 -19.62 -8.77
N ALA A 143 11.67 -19.96 -9.13
CA ALA A 143 11.36 -20.38 -10.49
C ALA A 143 11.61 -19.27 -11.52
N CYS A 144 11.34 -18.00 -11.16
CA CYS A 144 11.68 -16.85 -12.00
C CYS A 144 13.19 -16.73 -12.21
N ALA A 145 13.98 -16.74 -11.14
CA ALA A 145 15.44 -16.64 -11.21
C ALA A 145 16.06 -17.79 -12.04
N ALA A 146 15.50 -19.00 -11.94
CA ALA A 146 15.96 -20.16 -12.69
C ALA A 146 15.74 -20.07 -14.21
N LEU A 147 14.88 -19.14 -14.69
CA LEU A 147 14.68 -18.93 -16.13
C LEU A 147 15.90 -18.29 -16.82
N GLY A 148 16.73 -17.55 -16.07
CA GLY A 148 17.85 -16.80 -16.63
C GLY A 148 17.44 -15.69 -17.63
N ASP A 149 16.22 -15.17 -17.50
CA ASP A 149 15.76 -14.06 -18.34
C ASP A 149 16.51 -12.78 -17.93
N PRO A 150 17.25 -12.11 -18.83
CA PRO A 150 18.05 -10.93 -18.49
C PRO A 150 17.26 -9.76 -17.89
N ARG A 151 15.95 -9.69 -18.11
CA ARG A 151 15.07 -8.68 -17.50
C ARG A 151 14.82 -8.91 -16.01
N TYR A 152 15.07 -10.14 -15.56
CA TYR A 152 14.88 -10.63 -14.19
C TYR A 152 16.17 -11.21 -13.61
N ASP A 153 17.30 -10.62 -14.01
CA ASP A 153 18.62 -10.95 -13.45
C ASP A 153 18.75 -10.35 -12.04
N PHE A 154 18.41 -11.14 -11.04
CA PHE A 154 18.47 -10.76 -9.63
C PHE A 154 18.97 -11.91 -8.76
N THR A 155 19.49 -11.55 -7.59
CA THR A 155 19.74 -12.51 -6.51
C THR A 155 18.56 -12.54 -5.57
N LEU A 156 18.21 -13.74 -5.08
CA LEU A 156 17.16 -13.96 -4.09
C LEU A 156 17.79 -14.42 -2.77
N ASP A 157 17.66 -13.58 -1.75
CA ASP A 157 18.17 -13.82 -0.40
C ASP A 157 17.03 -14.07 0.60
N ARG A 158 17.34 -14.84 1.65
CA ARG A 158 16.46 -15.10 2.81
C ARG A 158 17.21 -14.75 4.09
N PRO A 159 17.19 -13.47 4.50
CA PRO A 159 17.89 -13.05 5.72
C PRO A 159 17.38 -13.75 6.99
N ASP A 160 16.11 -14.11 7.00
CA ASP A 160 15.43 -14.89 8.02
C ASP A 160 14.22 -15.65 7.42
N SER A 161 13.51 -16.44 8.22
CA SER A 161 12.37 -17.26 7.78
C SER A 161 11.12 -16.44 7.38
N ALA A 162 11.08 -15.16 7.73
CA ALA A 162 9.94 -14.27 7.49
C ALA A 162 10.23 -13.19 6.42
N THR A 163 11.44 -13.22 5.81
CA THR A 163 11.88 -12.17 4.89
C THR A 163 12.47 -12.76 3.60
N LEU A 164 11.99 -12.26 2.46
CA LEU A 164 12.60 -12.49 1.15
C LEU A 164 13.15 -11.16 0.63
N ARG A 165 14.27 -11.22 -0.06
CA ARG A 165 14.91 -10.05 -0.65
C ARG A 165 15.39 -10.35 -2.06
N ILE A 166 15.00 -9.52 -3.00
CA ILE A 166 15.49 -9.47 -4.36
C ILE A 166 16.47 -8.32 -4.46
N ASN A 167 17.66 -8.58 -5.00
CA ASN A 167 18.62 -7.54 -5.34
C ASN A 167 19.04 -7.69 -6.80
N ALA A 168 18.91 -6.59 -7.54
CA ALA A 168 19.39 -6.45 -8.91
C ALA A 168 20.24 -5.17 -9.02
N ARG A 169 20.81 -4.94 -10.20
CA ARG A 169 21.78 -3.85 -10.40
C ARG A 169 21.26 -2.45 -10.05
N ALA A 170 19.97 -2.17 -10.35
CA ALA A 170 19.39 -0.83 -10.19
C ALA A 170 18.14 -0.83 -9.30
N TRP A 171 17.74 -1.97 -8.75
CA TRP A 171 16.56 -2.08 -7.93
C TRP A 171 16.70 -3.15 -6.87
N SER A 172 15.98 -2.96 -5.78
CA SER A 172 15.82 -3.93 -4.71
C SER A 172 14.37 -4.03 -4.30
N HIS A 173 13.93 -5.23 -3.92
CA HIS A 173 12.59 -5.46 -3.41
C HIS A 173 12.66 -6.38 -2.20
N VAL A 174 11.99 -5.99 -1.11
CA VAL A 174 11.97 -6.76 0.13
C VAL A 174 10.53 -7.09 0.48
N TYR A 175 10.29 -8.36 0.83
CA TYR A 175 9.01 -8.85 1.32
C TYR A 175 9.19 -9.36 2.74
N ARG A 176 8.25 -9.07 3.62
CA ARG A 176 8.28 -9.55 5.00
C ARG A 176 6.89 -9.90 5.51
N GLU A 177 6.80 -11.07 6.11
CA GLU A 177 5.66 -11.48 6.93
C GLU A 177 5.93 -11.10 8.39
N LYS A 178 4.94 -10.48 9.05
CA LYS A 178 4.89 -10.34 10.50
C LYS A 178 3.46 -10.51 10.98
N SER A 179 3.22 -11.42 11.90
CA SER A 179 1.87 -11.75 12.38
C SER A 179 0.97 -12.22 11.22
N SER A 180 -0.12 -11.52 10.96
CA SER A 180 -1.04 -11.80 9.85
C SER A 180 -0.85 -10.84 8.65
N VAL A 181 0.30 -10.19 8.54
CA VAL A 181 0.56 -9.15 7.53
C VAL A 181 1.72 -9.56 6.63
N LEU A 182 1.52 -9.43 5.33
CA LEU A 182 2.60 -9.48 4.33
C LEU A 182 2.84 -8.06 3.81
N MET A 183 4.06 -7.60 3.93
CA MET A 183 4.51 -6.30 3.43
C MET A 183 5.49 -6.47 2.29
N SER A 184 5.53 -5.48 1.41
CA SER A 184 6.38 -5.42 0.24
C SER A 184 6.89 -3.99 0.06
N VAL A 185 8.19 -3.82 -0.13
CA VAL A 185 8.81 -2.52 -0.44
C VAL A 185 9.80 -2.70 -1.57
N GLY A 186 9.60 -1.96 -2.65
CA GLY A 186 10.49 -1.91 -3.81
C GLY A 186 11.12 -0.53 -3.97
N VAL A 187 12.39 -0.50 -4.34
CA VAL A 187 13.16 0.72 -4.64
C VAL A 187 13.89 0.55 -5.95
N LEU A 188 13.74 1.52 -6.85
CA LEU A 188 14.38 1.57 -8.16
C LEU A 188 15.04 2.93 -8.35
N GLY A 189 16.27 2.95 -8.84
CA GLY A 189 16.98 4.17 -9.25
C GLY A 189 17.50 5.04 -8.12
N LEU A 190 17.25 4.70 -6.85
CA LEU A 190 17.85 5.34 -5.66
C LEU A 190 18.94 4.46 -5.10
N GLU A 191 20.04 5.05 -4.67
CA GLU A 191 21.19 4.33 -4.10
C GLU A 191 21.45 4.72 -2.63
N PRO A 192 21.69 3.74 -1.76
CA PRO A 192 21.69 2.29 -1.98
C PRO A 192 20.29 1.67 -1.85
N ALA A 193 19.76 1.12 -2.93
CA ALA A 193 18.35 0.68 -3.04
C ALA A 193 17.95 -0.35 -1.96
N ASP A 194 18.82 -1.30 -1.65
CA ASP A 194 18.54 -2.35 -0.66
C ASP A 194 18.44 -1.81 0.76
N GLN A 195 19.26 -0.82 1.12
CA GLN A 195 19.22 -0.20 2.45
C GLN A 195 17.96 0.65 2.61
N ILE A 196 17.60 1.41 1.58
CA ILE A 196 16.39 2.24 1.58
C ILE A 196 15.15 1.34 1.72
N ALA A 197 15.06 0.27 0.90
CA ALA A 197 13.93 -0.67 0.97
C ALA A 197 13.79 -1.31 2.35
N ARG A 198 14.89 -1.75 2.96
CA ARG A 198 14.89 -2.33 4.32
C ARG A 198 14.50 -1.32 5.40
N ALA A 199 14.98 -0.09 5.31
CA ALA A 199 14.66 0.94 6.30
C ALA A 199 13.16 1.32 6.26
N ILE A 200 12.57 1.44 5.07
CA ILE A 200 11.12 1.67 4.90
C ILE A 200 10.34 0.47 5.45
N LEU A 201 10.73 -0.76 5.10
CA LEU A 201 10.09 -1.96 5.60
C LEU A 201 10.15 -2.08 7.12
N GLN A 202 11.29 -1.75 7.71
CA GLN A 202 11.46 -1.73 9.17
C GLN A 202 10.51 -0.74 9.81
N THR A 203 10.42 0.49 9.29
CA THR A 203 9.50 1.52 9.78
C THR A 203 8.04 1.04 9.75
N ALA A 204 7.63 0.37 8.67
CA ALA A 204 6.29 -0.23 8.57
C ALA A 204 6.11 -1.38 9.58
N THR A 205 7.12 -2.24 9.73
CA THR A 205 7.09 -3.42 10.61
C THR A 205 7.00 -3.05 12.09
N GLU A 206 7.59 -1.94 12.51
CA GLU A 206 7.57 -1.43 13.89
C GLU A 206 6.15 -0.99 14.31
N ARG A 207 5.25 -0.75 13.36
CA ARG A 207 3.85 -0.40 13.60
C ARG A 207 2.93 -1.63 13.79
N ILE A 208 3.48 -2.84 13.65
CA ILE A 208 2.74 -4.08 13.86
C ILE A 208 2.98 -4.56 15.28
N ASP A 209 1.92 -4.61 16.08
CA ASP A 209 1.88 -5.17 17.42
C ASP A 209 2.03 -6.71 17.41
#